data_98a4906931ff0265699d30d1f5bcb928
#
_entry.id   98a4906931ff0265699d30d1f5bcb928
#
_cell.length_a   1.000
_cell.length_b   1.000
_cell.length_c   1.000
_cell.angle_alpha   90.00
_cell.angle_beta   90.00
_cell.angle_gamma   90.00
#
_symmetry.space_group_name_H-M   'P 1'
#
loop_
_entity.id
_entity.type
_entity.pdbx_description
1 polymer ?
#
loop_
_entity_poly.entity_id
_entity_poly.type
_entity_poly.pdbx_seq_one_letter_code
_entity_poly.pdbx_strand_id
1 'polypeptide(L)'
;MFTMGQDQVFKEEIKNASDFKFGATVANVFDDMVNRSVPYYGEMQRMIAELAADHAKEGSYVYDLGCSTGTTMIGMNTLVPETIEFIGVDDSDEMLAKCDAKLKEAGFTRKYQLVNADLNKSVEIKNASVVVLCLTLQFVRPIHRERLVKTIYDGLNKGGVLILIEKILAEESSFNRDFIKYYYDMKRRHHYSEMEISQKREALENVLIPYKLSEDNLLLRESGFAHVEIFFKWYNFAGLIAVKK
;
A
#
# COMPACT_ATOMS: atom_id res chain seq x y z
N MET A 1 -22.32 1.01 -12.53
CA MET A 1 -21.08 1.64 -13.06
C MET A 1 -20.84 2.90 -12.24
N PHE A 2 -20.04 2.79 -11.16
CA PHE A 2 -19.65 3.98 -10.42
C PHE A 2 -18.77 4.83 -11.35
N THR A 3 -19.19 6.04 -11.65
CA THR A 3 -18.30 7.04 -12.23
C THR A 3 -17.22 7.30 -11.19
N MET A 4 -15.99 6.81 -11.44
CA MET A 4 -14.83 7.19 -10.62
C MET A 4 -14.77 8.71 -10.62
N GLY A 5 -14.89 9.32 -9.45
CA GLY A 5 -14.70 10.75 -9.29
C GLY A 5 -13.25 11.09 -9.65
N GLN A 6 -13.05 12.15 -10.40
CA GLN A 6 -11.71 12.68 -10.66
C GLN A 6 -11.14 13.25 -9.36
N ASP A 7 -9.87 12.97 -9.04
CA ASP A 7 -9.16 13.58 -7.91
C ASP A 7 -9.05 15.10 -8.12
N GLN A 8 -9.81 15.84 -7.34
CA GLN A 8 -9.83 17.31 -7.29
C GLN A 8 -9.67 17.82 -5.86
N VAL A 9 -9.24 16.95 -4.93
CA VAL A 9 -9.13 17.25 -3.49
C VAL A 9 -8.27 18.49 -3.23
N PHE A 10 -7.24 18.71 -4.04
CA PHE A 10 -6.30 19.83 -3.92
C PHE A 10 -6.39 20.84 -5.07
N LYS A 11 -7.50 20.85 -5.83
CA LYS A 11 -7.67 21.73 -7.00
C LYS A 11 -7.90 23.18 -6.64
N GLU A 12 -8.55 23.45 -5.50
CA GLU A 12 -8.79 24.79 -4.98
C GLU A 12 -7.74 25.14 -3.93
N GLU A 13 -7.48 26.43 -3.74
CA GLU A 13 -6.53 26.92 -2.74
C GLU A 13 -7.02 26.61 -1.32
N ILE A 14 -6.23 25.86 -0.55
CA ILE A 14 -6.50 25.52 0.84
C ILE A 14 -5.80 26.55 1.73
N LYS A 15 -6.58 27.46 2.36
CA LYS A 15 -6.05 28.53 3.20
C LYS A 15 -5.36 28.04 4.49
N ASN A 16 -5.74 26.87 5.00
CA ASN A 16 -5.13 26.27 6.19
C ASN A 16 -4.74 24.84 5.86
N ALA A 17 -3.44 24.57 5.78
CA ALA A 17 -2.92 23.20 5.62
C ALA A 17 -3.40 22.34 6.81
N SER A 18 -3.96 21.19 6.50
CA SER A 18 -4.29 20.16 7.47
C SER A 18 -3.65 18.84 7.06
N ASP A 19 -3.37 17.99 8.03
CA ASP A 19 -2.85 16.65 7.77
C ASP A 19 -3.78 15.87 6.83
N PHE A 20 -3.19 15.13 5.92
CA PHE A 20 -3.92 14.27 4.99
C PHE A 20 -4.71 13.19 5.77
N LYS A 21 -6.01 13.06 5.45
CA LYS A 21 -6.88 12.06 6.07
C LYS A 21 -7.58 11.21 5.02
N PHE A 22 -7.63 9.91 5.26
CA PHE A 22 -8.31 8.92 4.41
C PHE A 22 -9.83 8.86 4.71
N GLY A 23 -10.50 10.02 4.75
CA GLY A 23 -11.95 10.13 4.99
C GLY A 23 -12.77 10.07 3.70
N ALA A 24 -14.08 10.30 3.81
CA ALA A 24 -15.07 10.13 2.73
C ALA A 24 -14.72 10.86 1.42
N THR A 25 -14.19 12.09 1.48
CA THR A 25 -13.80 12.86 0.30
C THR A 25 -12.69 12.14 -0.49
N VAL A 26 -11.65 11.65 0.21
CA VAL A 26 -10.54 10.93 -0.39
C VAL A 26 -11.00 9.56 -0.89
N ALA A 27 -11.78 8.81 -0.12
CA ALA A 27 -12.30 7.50 -0.50
C ALA A 27 -13.08 7.52 -1.83
N ASN A 28 -13.77 8.62 -2.13
CA ASN A 28 -14.55 8.75 -3.38
C ASN A 28 -13.69 8.92 -4.64
N VAL A 29 -12.46 9.41 -4.52
CA VAL A 29 -11.54 9.69 -5.62
C VAL A 29 -10.23 8.91 -5.53
N PHE A 30 -10.12 8.00 -4.56
CA PHE A 30 -8.88 7.32 -4.21
C PHE A 30 -8.25 6.57 -5.37
N ASP A 31 -9.05 5.84 -6.13
CA ASP A 31 -8.55 5.05 -7.26
C ASP A 31 -7.98 5.95 -8.38
N ASP A 32 -8.62 7.08 -8.70
CA ASP A 32 -8.08 8.07 -9.62
C ASP A 32 -6.81 8.73 -9.05
N MET A 33 -6.85 9.05 -7.74
CA MET A 33 -5.72 9.65 -7.05
C MET A 33 -4.46 8.78 -7.10
N VAL A 34 -4.56 7.47 -6.84
CA VAL A 34 -3.39 6.57 -6.88
C VAL A 34 -2.94 6.32 -8.31
N ASN A 35 -3.85 6.11 -9.26
CA ASN A 35 -3.51 5.92 -10.67
C ASN A 35 -2.76 7.11 -11.28
N ARG A 36 -3.08 8.33 -10.87
CA ARG A 36 -2.42 9.55 -11.35
C ARG A 36 -1.14 9.92 -10.58
N SER A 37 -1.01 9.51 -9.32
CA SER A 37 0.11 9.91 -8.46
C SER A 37 1.10 8.79 -8.13
N VAL A 38 0.82 7.55 -8.46
CA VAL A 38 1.72 6.41 -8.25
C VAL A 38 2.20 5.88 -9.60
N PRO A 39 3.53 5.85 -9.84
CA PRO A 39 4.06 5.38 -11.11
C PRO A 39 3.80 3.88 -11.31
N TYR A 40 3.36 3.50 -12.50
CA TYR A 40 3.13 2.10 -12.87
C TYR A 40 2.24 1.33 -11.88
N TYR A 41 1.23 2.03 -11.30
CA TYR A 41 0.37 1.43 -10.26
C TYR A 41 -0.28 0.12 -10.71
N GLY A 42 -0.83 0.07 -11.93
CA GLY A 42 -1.42 -1.15 -12.49
C GLY A 42 -0.41 -2.30 -12.62
N GLU A 43 0.84 -2.00 -12.99
CA GLU A 43 1.91 -2.99 -13.09
C GLU A 43 2.33 -3.51 -11.71
N MET A 44 2.42 -2.63 -10.72
CA MET A 44 2.67 -3.07 -9.33
C MET A 44 1.57 -4.02 -8.84
N GLN A 45 0.28 -3.70 -9.12
CA GLN A 45 -0.84 -4.57 -8.76
C GLN A 45 -0.76 -5.95 -9.44
N ARG A 46 -0.36 -5.99 -10.73
CA ARG A 46 -0.12 -7.23 -11.45
C ARG A 46 1.00 -8.06 -10.81
N MET A 47 2.13 -7.42 -10.49
CA MET A 47 3.27 -8.10 -9.85
C MET A 47 2.92 -8.60 -8.44
N ILE A 48 2.17 -7.83 -7.64
CA ILE A 48 1.66 -8.28 -6.34
C ILE A 48 0.81 -9.54 -6.52
N ALA A 49 -0.10 -9.54 -7.49
CA ALA A 49 -1.01 -10.67 -7.72
C ALA A 49 -0.26 -11.96 -8.13
N GLU A 50 0.75 -11.84 -8.97
CA GLU A 50 1.61 -12.96 -9.38
C GLU A 50 2.39 -13.54 -8.19
N LEU A 51 3.07 -12.67 -7.43
CA LEU A 51 3.82 -13.08 -6.25
C LEU A 51 2.91 -13.69 -5.18
N ALA A 52 1.72 -13.11 -4.99
CA ALA A 52 0.74 -13.64 -4.05
C ALA A 52 0.26 -15.04 -4.49
N ALA A 53 -0.02 -15.25 -5.77
CA ALA A 53 -0.46 -16.55 -6.29
C ALA A 53 0.59 -17.64 -6.11
N ASP A 54 1.87 -17.33 -6.31
CA ASP A 54 2.97 -18.29 -6.17
C ASP A 54 3.19 -18.73 -4.70
N HIS A 55 2.82 -17.88 -3.74
CA HIS A 55 3.07 -18.13 -2.31
C HIS A 55 1.81 -18.44 -1.49
N ALA A 56 0.61 -18.16 -2.01
CA ALA A 56 -0.63 -18.46 -1.33
C ALA A 56 -0.83 -19.96 -1.16
N LYS A 57 -1.25 -20.40 0.06
CA LYS A 57 -1.40 -21.82 0.38
C LYS A 57 -2.80 -22.11 0.89
N GLU A 58 -3.38 -23.23 0.46
CA GLU A 58 -4.68 -23.69 0.94
C GLU A 58 -4.71 -23.81 2.46
N GLY A 59 -5.85 -23.45 3.06
CA GLY A 59 -6.04 -23.45 4.50
C GLY A 59 -5.32 -22.33 5.25
N SER A 60 -4.74 -21.38 4.52
CA SER A 60 -4.13 -20.17 5.09
C SER A 60 -4.86 -18.90 4.63
N TYR A 61 -4.43 -17.75 5.13
CA TYR A 61 -4.97 -16.44 4.78
C TYR A 61 -4.00 -15.62 3.94
N VAL A 62 -4.58 -14.76 3.09
CA VAL A 62 -3.90 -13.64 2.43
C VAL A 62 -4.38 -12.35 3.09
N TYR A 63 -3.45 -11.57 3.62
CA TYR A 63 -3.72 -10.28 4.25
C TYR A 63 -3.36 -9.12 3.32
N ASP A 64 -4.23 -8.11 3.25
CA ASP A 64 -3.96 -6.80 2.65
C ASP A 64 -4.07 -5.74 3.76
N LEU A 65 -2.92 -5.27 4.24
CA LEU A 65 -2.82 -4.30 5.34
C LEU A 65 -2.77 -2.88 4.79
N GLY A 66 -3.78 -2.08 5.10
CA GLY A 66 -4.08 -0.82 4.44
C GLY A 66 -4.79 -1.09 3.11
N CYS A 67 -5.84 -1.92 3.13
CA CYS A 67 -6.54 -2.38 1.93
C CYS A 67 -7.29 -1.27 1.19
N SER A 68 -7.50 -0.12 1.83
CA SER A 68 -8.17 1.06 1.26
C SER A 68 -9.47 0.69 0.53
N THR A 69 -9.58 0.95 -0.75
CA THR A 69 -10.76 0.62 -1.59
C THR A 69 -10.73 -0.81 -2.16
N GLY A 70 -9.77 -1.66 -1.77
CA GLY A 70 -9.72 -3.08 -2.16
C GLY A 70 -9.12 -3.39 -3.53
N THR A 71 -8.44 -2.43 -4.17
CA THR A 71 -7.84 -2.64 -5.50
C THR A 71 -6.85 -3.80 -5.51
N THR A 72 -6.00 -3.92 -4.49
CA THR A 72 -5.02 -5.00 -4.35
C THR A 72 -5.71 -6.36 -4.16
N MET A 73 -6.74 -6.42 -3.33
CA MET A 73 -7.54 -7.64 -3.15
C MET A 73 -8.17 -8.10 -4.47
N ILE A 74 -8.75 -7.17 -5.24
CA ILE A 74 -9.35 -7.47 -6.57
C ILE A 74 -8.27 -7.97 -7.54
N GLY A 75 -7.10 -7.32 -7.58
CA GLY A 75 -5.98 -7.76 -8.41
C GLY A 75 -5.56 -9.19 -8.08
N MET A 76 -5.34 -9.50 -6.81
CA MET A 76 -4.96 -10.84 -6.36
C MET A 76 -6.06 -11.89 -6.62
N ASN A 77 -7.34 -11.50 -6.60
CA ASN A 77 -8.46 -12.43 -6.82
C ASN A 77 -8.41 -13.15 -8.16
N THR A 78 -7.75 -12.57 -9.15
CA THR A 78 -7.67 -13.15 -10.50
C THR A 78 -6.71 -14.33 -10.61
N LEU A 79 -5.73 -14.42 -9.73
CA LEU A 79 -4.64 -15.40 -9.80
C LEU A 79 -4.55 -16.33 -8.58
N VAL A 80 -4.87 -15.83 -7.39
CA VAL A 80 -4.84 -16.63 -6.16
C VAL A 80 -6.00 -17.64 -6.17
N PRO A 81 -5.78 -18.92 -5.80
CA PRO A 81 -6.84 -19.93 -5.74
C PRO A 81 -8.07 -19.48 -4.92
N GLU A 82 -9.28 -19.74 -5.43
CA GLU A 82 -10.54 -19.24 -4.84
C GLU A 82 -10.81 -19.78 -3.43
N THR A 83 -10.23 -20.93 -3.08
CA THR A 83 -10.34 -21.56 -1.75
C THR A 83 -9.65 -20.78 -0.63
N ILE A 84 -8.79 -19.80 -0.96
CA ILE A 84 -8.01 -19.02 0.00
C ILE A 84 -8.82 -17.80 0.43
N GLU A 85 -9.00 -17.64 1.74
CA GLU A 85 -9.71 -16.52 2.34
C GLU A 85 -8.82 -15.28 2.42
N PHE A 86 -9.39 -14.09 2.14
CA PHE A 86 -8.68 -12.81 2.22
C PHE A 86 -9.10 -12.01 3.46
N ILE A 87 -8.14 -11.31 4.05
CA ILE A 87 -8.37 -10.39 5.17
C ILE A 87 -7.83 -9.02 4.79
N GLY A 88 -8.74 -8.07 4.58
CA GLY A 88 -8.42 -6.67 4.36
C GLY A 88 -8.46 -5.90 5.68
N VAL A 89 -7.44 -5.11 5.96
CA VAL A 89 -7.34 -4.29 7.17
C VAL A 89 -7.14 -2.83 6.80
N ASP A 90 -7.93 -1.93 7.39
CA ASP A 90 -7.78 -0.48 7.24
C ASP A 90 -8.33 0.22 8.49
N ASP A 91 -7.89 1.41 8.82
CA ASP A 91 -8.39 2.18 9.97
C ASP A 91 -9.52 3.16 9.61
N SER A 92 -9.87 3.27 8.32
CA SER A 92 -10.95 4.12 7.81
C SER A 92 -12.21 3.31 7.50
N ASP A 93 -13.28 3.56 8.24
CA ASP A 93 -14.60 2.95 7.96
C ASP A 93 -15.10 3.29 6.56
N GLU A 94 -14.81 4.49 6.07
CA GLU A 94 -15.19 4.95 4.73
C GLU A 94 -14.45 4.17 3.64
N MET A 95 -13.16 3.89 3.84
CA MET A 95 -12.38 3.04 2.93
C MET A 95 -12.91 1.61 2.94
N LEU A 96 -13.15 1.02 4.12
CA LEU A 96 -13.70 -0.32 4.24
C LEU A 96 -15.08 -0.46 3.60
N ALA A 97 -15.95 0.54 3.78
CA ALA A 97 -17.26 0.55 3.11
C ALA A 97 -17.16 0.59 1.58
N LYS A 98 -16.21 1.38 1.05
CA LYS A 98 -15.89 1.41 -0.39
C LYS A 98 -15.29 0.09 -0.86
N CYS A 99 -14.39 -0.50 -0.08
CA CYS A 99 -13.80 -1.80 -0.34
C CYS A 99 -14.88 -2.87 -0.51
N ASP A 100 -15.77 -3.01 0.47
CA ASP A 100 -16.86 -3.98 0.46
C ASP A 100 -17.76 -3.83 -0.78
N ALA A 101 -18.17 -2.58 -1.08
CA ALA A 101 -18.99 -2.28 -2.25
C ALA A 101 -18.28 -2.66 -3.57
N LYS A 102 -17.00 -2.32 -3.69
CA LYS A 102 -16.18 -2.58 -4.88
C LYS A 102 -15.87 -4.06 -5.08
N LEU A 103 -15.61 -4.81 -3.99
CA LEU A 103 -15.45 -6.26 -4.04
C LEU A 103 -16.73 -6.94 -4.54
N LYS A 104 -17.91 -6.55 -4.04
CA LYS A 104 -19.20 -7.06 -4.49
C LYS A 104 -19.47 -6.75 -5.96
N GLU A 105 -19.22 -5.51 -6.40
CA GLU A 105 -19.37 -5.11 -7.81
C GLU A 105 -18.43 -5.87 -8.74
N ALA A 106 -17.21 -6.17 -8.29
CA ALA A 106 -16.23 -6.96 -9.03
C ALA A 106 -16.55 -8.46 -9.08
N GLY A 107 -17.68 -8.91 -8.47
CA GLY A 107 -18.06 -10.31 -8.43
C GLY A 107 -17.12 -11.17 -7.55
N PHE A 108 -16.64 -10.61 -6.45
CA PHE A 108 -15.75 -11.30 -5.53
C PHE A 108 -16.50 -12.39 -4.76
N THR A 109 -16.27 -13.65 -5.09
CA THR A 109 -17.04 -14.82 -4.57
C THR A 109 -16.37 -15.53 -3.39
N ARG A 110 -15.02 -15.39 -3.27
CA ARG A 110 -14.28 -16.01 -2.16
C ARG A 110 -14.66 -15.39 -0.83
N LYS A 111 -14.42 -16.14 0.24
CA LYS A 111 -14.56 -15.62 1.60
C LYS A 111 -13.55 -14.49 1.84
N TYR A 112 -14.01 -13.41 2.43
CA TYR A 112 -13.16 -12.32 2.91
C TYR A 112 -13.69 -11.72 4.21
N GLN A 113 -12.80 -11.08 4.94
CA GLN A 113 -13.11 -10.28 6.12
C GLN A 113 -12.52 -8.90 5.93
N LEU A 114 -13.26 -7.86 6.34
CA LEU A 114 -12.76 -6.49 6.43
C LEU A 114 -12.71 -6.10 7.90
N VAL A 115 -11.53 -5.70 8.36
CA VAL A 115 -11.24 -5.43 9.76
C VAL A 115 -10.83 -3.98 9.93
N ASN A 116 -11.55 -3.22 10.75
CA ASN A 116 -11.13 -1.89 11.15
C ASN A 116 -10.04 -2.02 12.22
N ALA A 117 -8.80 -1.65 11.90
CA ALA A 117 -7.70 -1.65 12.84
C ALA A 117 -6.61 -0.64 12.45
N ASP A 118 -6.10 0.08 13.44
CA ASP A 118 -4.99 1.02 13.32
C ASP A 118 -3.65 0.26 13.44
N LEU A 119 -2.90 0.21 12.36
CA LEU A 119 -1.59 -0.47 12.29
C LEU A 119 -0.53 0.18 13.21
N ASN A 120 -0.75 1.43 13.63
CA ASN A 120 0.07 2.09 14.66
C ASN A 120 -0.16 1.50 16.05
N LYS A 121 -1.27 0.80 16.28
CA LYS A 121 -1.61 0.17 17.56
C LYS A 121 -1.31 -1.32 17.54
N SER A 122 -2.27 -2.11 17.11
CA SER A 122 -2.12 -3.56 17.06
C SER A 122 -3.01 -4.15 15.97
N VAL A 123 -2.51 -5.18 15.32
CA VAL A 123 -3.26 -6.01 14.38
C VAL A 123 -2.94 -7.48 14.70
N GLU A 124 -3.96 -8.33 14.67
CA GLU A 124 -3.74 -9.77 14.77
C GLU A 124 -3.49 -10.36 13.39
N ILE A 125 -2.36 -11.04 13.24
CA ILE A 125 -2.00 -11.79 12.02
C ILE A 125 -1.70 -13.22 12.42
N LYS A 126 -2.39 -14.15 11.79
CA LYS A 126 -2.21 -15.58 12.08
C LYS A 126 -2.45 -16.40 10.81
N ASN A 127 -1.78 -17.54 10.73
CA ASN A 127 -1.93 -18.50 9.64
C ASN A 127 -1.85 -17.84 8.25
N ALA A 128 -0.98 -16.83 8.09
CA ALA A 128 -0.83 -16.12 6.83
C ALA A 128 0.17 -16.83 5.91
N SER A 129 -0.16 -17.00 4.64
CA SER A 129 0.80 -17.37 3.60
C SER A 129 1.33 -16.14 2.86
N VAL A 130 0.52 -15.10 2.74
CA VAL A 130 0.89 -13.84 2.10
C VAL A 130 0.37 -12.68 2.95
N VAL A 131 1.23 -11.70 3.15
CA VAL A 131 0.84 -10.39 3.70
C VAL A 131 1.31 -9.33 2.72
N VAL A 132 0.44 -8.40 2.37
CA VAL A 132 0.73 -7.26 1.49
C VAL A 132 0.66 -5.97 2.27
N LEU A 133 1.65 -5.10 2.08
CA LEU A 133 1.69 -3.69 2.46
C LEU A 133 1.93 -2.89 1.18
N CYS A 134 0.87 -2.41 0.53
CA CYS A 134 0.99 -1.65 -0.70
C CYS A 134 0.83 -0.15 -0.42
N LEU A 135 1.96 0.56 -0.33
CA LEU A 135 2.03 2.01 -0.02
C LEU A 135 1.44 2.34 1.36
N THR A 136 1.59 1.44 2.32
CA THR A 136 0.94 1.51 3.64
C THR A 136 1.92 1.77 4.76
N LEU A 137 3.08 1.06 4.80
CA LEU A 137 4.04 1.17 5.90
C LEU A 137 4.56 2.60 6.08
N GLN A 138 4.68 3.36 5.01
CA GLN A 138 5.06 4.78 5.03
C GLN A 138 4.14 5.68 5.85
N PHE A 139 2.89 5.26 6.13
CA PHE A 139 1.92 5.95 6.98
C PHE A 139 1.95 5.47 8.44
N VAL A 140 2.58 4.33 8.69
CA VAL A 140 2.85 3.87 10.06
C VAL A 140 4.01 4.68 10.65
N ARG A 141 3.83 5.18 11.87
CA ARG A 141 4.89 5.96 12.54
C ARG A 141 6.16 5.12 12.68
N PRO A 142 7.35 5.68 12.42
CA PRO A 142 8.62 4.94 12.48
C PRO A 142 8.81 4.10 13.75
N ILE A 143 8.43 4.66 14.90
CA ILE A 143 8.51 3.98 16.21
C ILE A 143 7.66 2.69 16.31
N HIS A 144 6.69 2.50 15.41
CA HIS A 144 5.78 1.34 15.43
C HIS A 144 6.07 0.32 14.32
N ARG A 145 6.94 0.65 13.34
CA ARG A 145 7.19 -0.20 12.16
C ARG A 145 7.84 -1.53 12.52
N GLU A 146 8.85 -1.52 13.39
CA GLU A 146 9.52 -2.74 13.85
C GLU A 146 8.51 -3.71 14.48
N ARG A 147 7.66 -3.22 15.40
CA ARG A 147 6.61 -4.03 16.01
C ARG A 147 5.64 -4.60 14.96
N LEU A 148 5.18 -3.78 14.00
CA LEU A 148 4.26 -4.23 12.95
C LEU A 148 4.91 -5.31 12.08
N VAL A 149 6.11 -5.08 11.59
CA VAL A 149 6.82 -6.04 10.72
C VAL A 149 7.15 -7.33 11.50
N LYS A 150 7.48 -7.23 12.78
CA LYS A 150 7.65 -8.40 13.64
C LYS A 150 6.34 -9.18 13.83
N THR A 151 5.22 -8.49 14.04
CA THR A 151 3.88 -9.12 14.11
C THR A 151 3.54 -9.85 12.81
N ILE A 152 3.84 -9.24 11.65
CA ILE A 152 3.67 -9.87 10.34
C ILE A 152 4.53 -11.13 10.25
N TYR A 153 5.82 -11.02 10.59
CA TYR A 153 6.72 -12.17 10.56
C TYR A 153 6.20 -13.33 11.44
N ASP A 154 5.78 -13.03 12.66
CA ASP A 154 5.30 -14.05 13.58
C ASP A 154 4.01 -14.72 13.08
N GLY A 155 3.09 -13.95 12.50
CA GLY A 155 1.81 -14.44 11.94
C GLY A 155 1.92 -15.19 10.62
N LEU A 156 3.02 -15.02 9.88
CA LEU A 156 3.28 -15.76 8.65
C LEU A 156 3.61 -17.23 8.95
N ASN A 157 3.11 -18.12 8.11
CA ASN A 157 3.52 -19.53 8.08
C ASN A 157 4.94 -19.67 7.54
N LYS A 158 5.58 -20.79 7.80
CA LYS A 158 6.87 -21.14 7.19
C LYS A 158 6.75 -21.15 5.66
N GLY A 159 7.64 -20.42 4.98
CA GLY A 159 7.61 -20.21 3.54
C GLY A 159 6.61 -19.15 3.07
N GLY A 160 5.89 -18.51 4.01
CA GLY A 160 5.03 -17.37 3.71
C GLY A 160 5.84 -16.10 3.43
N VAL A 161 5.19 -15.13 2.79
CA VAL A 161 5.86 -13.92 2.30
C VAL A 161 5.19 -12.63 2.76
N LEU A 162 6.00 -11.60 2.95
CA LEU A 162 5.59 -10.21 2.99
C LEU A 162 5.94 -9.57 1.64
N ILE A 163 4.95 -8.96 1.00
CA ILE A 163 5.12 -8.13 -0.20
C ILE A 163 4.95 -6.67 0.24
N LEU A 164 6.01 -5.89 0.10
CA LEU A 164 6.07 -4.49 0.55
C LEU A 164 6.31 -3.58 -0.65
N ILE A 165 5.41 -2.63 -0.91
CA ILE A 165 5.63 -1.54 -1.87
C ILE A 165 5.58 -0.22 -1.15
N GLU A 166 6.61 0.61 -1.33
CA GLU A 166 6.77 1.87 -0.63
C GLU A 166 7.28 2.98 -1.55
N LYS A 167 6.92 4.20 -1.21
CA LYS A 167 7.68 5.37 -1.64
C LYS A 167 8.92 5.46 -0.76
N ILE A 168 10.09 5.64 -1.38
CA ILE A 168 11.37 5.61 -0.70
C ILE A 168 12.17 6.89 -0.91
N LEU A 169 13.15 7.13 -0.05
CA LEU A 169 14.22 8.11 -0.24
C LEU A 169 15.37 7.48 -1.02
N ALA A 170 16.09 8.27 -1.81
CA ALA A 170 17.36 7.83 -2.35
C ALA A 170 18.43 7.82 -1.26
N GLU A 171 19.45 6.98 -1.43
CA GLU A 171 20.58 6.89 -0.47
C GLU A 171 21.34 8.22 -0.40
N GLU A 172 21.56 8.85 -1.55
CA GLU A 172 22.28 10.13 -1.67
C GLU A 172 21.30 11.30 -1.91
N SER A 173 21.53 12.41 -1.21
CA SER A 173 20.67 13.59 -1.26
C SER A 173 20.60 14.25 -2.65
N SER A 174 21.66 14.15 -3.47
CA SER A 174 21.68 14.63 -4.85
C SER A 174 20.67 13.87 -5.71
N PHE A 175 20.73 12.54 -5.69
CA PHE A 175 19.77 11.70 -6.41
C PHE A 175 18.35 11.85 -5.87
N ASN A 176 18.19 12.07 -4.56
CA ASN A 176 16.87 12.30 -3.98
C ASN A 176 16.19 13.53 -4.59
N ARG A 177 16.92 14.63 -4.79
CA ARG A 177 16.39 15.82 -5.47
C ARG A 177 15.98 15.53 -6.91
N ASP A 178 16.80 14.80 -7.65
CA ASP A 178 16.50 14.43 -9.04
C ASP A 178 15.26 13.51 -9.12
N PHE A 179 15.15 12.53 -8.23
CA PHE A 179 14.01 11.60 -8.20
C PHE A 179 12.71 12.32 -7.83
N ILE A 180 12.74 13.29 -6.91
CA ILE A 180 11.60 14.14 -6.58
C ILE A 180 11.19 14.97 -7.81
N LYS A 181 12.14 15.55 -8.54
CA LYS A 181 11.88 16.29 -9.77
C LYS A 181 11.17 15.41 -10.81
N TYR A 182 11.71 14.23 -11.11
CA TYR A 182 11.09 13.30 -12.08
C TYR A 182 9.71 12.81 -11.63
N TYR A 183 9.50 12.64 -10.32
CA TYR A 183 8.20 12.31 -9.77
C TYR A 183 7.18 13.44 -9.97
N TYR A 184 7.58 14.70 -9.77
CA TYR A 184 6.69 15.85 -10.05
C TYR A 184 6.44 16.00 -11.56
N ASP A 185 7.43 15.77 -12.42
CA ASP A 185 7.24 15.75 -13.86
C ASP A 185 6.23 14.66 -14.29
N MET A 186 6.25 13.49 -13.64
CA MET A 186 5.23 12.47 -13.87
C MET A 186 3.84 12.98 -13.48
N LYS A 187 3.67 13.57 -12.31
CA LYS A 187 2.38 14.14 -11.88
C LYS A 187 1.86 15.20 -12.85
N ARG A 188 2.72 16.09 -13.37
CA ARG A 188 2.36 17.07 -14.40
C ARG A 188 1.85 16.39 -15.68
N ARG A 189 2.53 15.34 -16.14
CA ARG A 189 2.06 14.54 -17.28
C ARG A 189 0.71 13.87 -17.01
N HIS A 190 0.38 13.60 -15.76
CA HIS A 190 -0.92 13.07 -15.32
C HIS A 190 -1.91 14.19 -14.93
N HIS A 191 -1.69 15.42 -15.44
CA HIS A 191 -2.59 16.57 -15.33
C HIS A 191 -2.78 17.13 -13.91
N TYR A 192 -1.83 16.98 -13.01
CA TYR A 192 -1.78 17.75 -11.77
C TYR A 192 -1.14 19.13 -12.02
N SER A 193 -1.76 20.18 -11.49
CA SER A 193 -1.19 21.54 -11.46
C SER A 193 -0.10 21.66 -10.39
N GLU A 194 0.73 22.71 -10.49
CA GLU A 194 1.75 23.02 -9.47
C GLU A 194 1.13 23.21 -8.08
N MET A 195 -0.04 23.86 -8.02
CA MET A 195 -0.75 24.10 -6.77
C MET A 195 -1.22 22.77 -6.13
N GLU A 196 -1.83 21.88 -6.90
CA GLU A 196 -2.23 20.54 -6.41
C GLU A 196 -1.03 19.74 -5.90
N ILE A 197 0.10 19.77 -6.62
CA ILE A 197 1.34 19.11 -6.21
C ILE A 197 1.85 19.68 -4.90
N SER A 198 1.88 21.02 -4.75
CA SER A 198 2.36 21.70 -3.54
C SER A 198 1.47 21.43 -2.34
N GLN A 199 0.16 21.61 -2.49
CA GLN A 199 -0.81 21.41 -1.40
C GLN A 199 -0.83 19.95 -0.91
N LYS A 200 -0.79 18.99 -1.86
CA LYS A 200 -0.71 17.56 -1.51
C LYS A 200 0.60 17.22 -0.80
N ARG A 201 1.72 17.83 -1.20
CA ARG A 201 3.01 17.67 -0.52
C ARG A 201 2.92 18.16 0.92
N GLU A 202 2.39 19.36 1.15
CA GLU A 202 2.24 19.94 2.49
C GLU A 202 1.34 19.07 3.37
N ALA A 203 0.20 18.63 2.87
CA ALA A 203 -0.72 17.76 3.60
C ALA A 203 -0.09 16.40 3.99
N LEU A 204 0.87 15.91 3.21
CA LEU A 204 1.56 14.62 3.45
C LEU A 204 2.86 14.76 4.25
N GLU A 205 3.36 15.96 4.53
CA GLU A 205 4.72 16.19 5.06
C GLU A 205 4.97 15.45 6.39
N ASN A 206 3.99 15.43 7.30
CA ASN A 206 4.09 14.73 8.60
C ASN A 206 3.28 13.44 8.67
N VAL A 207 2.66 13.04 7.57
CA VAL A 207 1.76 11.87 7.49
C VAL A 207 2.45 10.71 6.78
N LEU A 208 3.08 11.00 5.63
CA LEU A 208 3.84 10.04 4.85
C LEU A 208 5.33 10.20 5.13
N ILE A 209 5.93 9.23 5.81
CA ILE A 209 7.35 9.24 6.21
C ILE A 209 8.08 8.11 5.46
N PRO A 210 8.72 8.39 4.31
CA PRO A 210 9.42 7.36 3.56
C PRO A 210 10.74 6.99 4.23
N TYR A 211 11.11 5.71 4.16
CA TYR A 211 12.44 5.22 4.48
C TYR A 211 13.32 5.17 3.23
N LYS A 212 14.63 5.01 3.41
CA LYS A 212 15.52 4.57 2.35
C LYS A 212 15.31 3.08 2.10
N LEU A 213 15.63 2.63 0.90
CA LEU A 213 15.54 1.21 0.56
C LEU A 213 16.42 0.34 1.47
N SER A 214 17.60 0.86 1.87
CA SER A 214 18.49 0.23 2.84
C SER A 214 17.87 0.10 4.23
N GLU A 215 17.09 1.10 4.68
CA GLU A 215 16.38 1.09 5.96
C GLU A 215 15.22 0.08 5.95
N ASP A 216 14.44 0.01 4.87
CA ASP A 216 13.39 -1.00 4.72
C ASP A 216 13.98 -2.42 4.69
N ASN A 217 15.08 -2.63 3.96
CA ASN A 217 15.76 -3.93 3.92
C ASN A 217 16.28 -4.33 5.32
N LEU A 218 16.87 -3.39 6.05
CA LEU A 218 17.35 -3.62 7.41
C LEU A 218 16.19 -3.98 8.35
N LEU A 219 15.10 -3.21 8.32
CA LEU A 219 13.89 -3.47 9.10
C LEU A 219 13.34 -4.88 8.88
N LEU A 220 13.27 -5.32 7.62
CA LEU A 220 12.80 -6.66 7.27
C LEU A 220 13.73 -7.74 7.82
N ARG A 221 15.05 -7.58 7.66
CA ARG A 221 16.05 -8.55 8.15
C ARG A 221 16.08 -8.63 9.67
N GLU A 222 16.05 -7.51 10.37
CA GLU A 222 16.02 -7.45 11.84
C GLU A 222 14.72 -8.05 12.41
N SER A 223 13.61 -7.98 11.66
CA SER A 223 12.36 -8.64 12.04
C SER A 223 12.37 -10.16 11.84
N GLY A 224 13.41 -10.74 11.19
CA GLY A 224 13.61 -12.17 11.05
C GLY A 224 13.54 -12.72 9.61
N PHE A 225 13.24 -11.90 8.62
CA PHE A 225 13.20 -12.34 7.22
C PHE A 225 14.61 -12.64 6.70
N ALA A 226 14.85 -13.91 6.33
CA ALA A 226 16.16 -14.37 5.88
C ALA A 226 16.48 -13.96 4.43
N HIS A 227 15.45 -13.89 3.60
CA HIS A 227 15.57 -13.54 2.19
C HIS A 227 14.68 -12.36 1.88
N VAL A 228 15.28 -11.32 1.30
CA VAL A 228 14.63 -10.09 0.87
C VAL A 228 15.16 -9.77 -0.52
N GLU A 229 14.24 -9.63 -1.48
CA GLU A 229 14.57 -9.28 -2.87
C GLU A 229 13.75 -8.07 -3.32
N ILE A 230 14.35 -7.28 -4.21
CA ILE A 230 13.69 -6.14 -4.85
C ILE A 230 13.10 -6.64 -6.17
N PHE A 231 11.77 -6.59 -6.32
CA PHE A 231 11.11 -6.98 -7.56
C PHE A 231 10.66 -5.80 -8.42
N PHE A 232 10.58 -4.60 -7.83
CA PHE A 232 10.21 -3.36 -8.54
C PHE A 232 11.06 -2.20 -8.06
N LYS A 233 11.46 -1.32 -8.99
CA LYS A 233 12.14 -0.06 -8.68
C LYS A 233 11.84 0.99 -9.74
N TRP A 234 11.32 2.14 -9.31
CA TRP A 234 11.17 3.34 -10.11
C TRP A 234 11.54 4.56 -9.28
N TYR A 235 12.64 5.22 -9.60
CA TYR A 235 13.19 6.37 -8.87
C TYR A 235 12.97 6.27 -7.33
N ASN A 236 11.91 6.93 -6.84
CA ASN A 236 11.55 6.99 -5.42
C ASN A 236 10.38 6.06 -5.05
N PHE A 237 10.19 4.95 -5.76
CA PHE A 237 9.28 3.86 -5.41
C PHE A 237 10.02 2.52 -5.52
N ALA A 238 9.75 1.63 -4.61
CA ALA A 238 10.32 0.29 -4.64
C ALA A 238 9.31 -0.76 -4.15
N GLY A 239 9.47 -1.99 -4.67
CA GLY A 239 8.77 -3.18 -4.20
C GLY A 239 9.76 -4.22 -3.74
N LEU A 240 9.55 -4.77 -2.54
CA LEU A 240 10.34 -5.82 -1.92
C LEU A 240 9.46 -7.03 -1.63
N ILE A 241 10.02 -8.21 -1.77
CA ILE A 241 9.44 -9.45 -1.26
C ILE A 241 10.37 -10.03 -0.20
N ALA A 242 9.79 -10.43 0.94
CA ALA A 242 10.53 -11.00 2.06
C ALA A 242 9.93 -12.35 2.46
N VAL A 243 10.76 -13.39 2.61
CA VAL A 243 10.32 -14.78 2.86
C VAL A 243 10.66 -15.20 4.29
N LYS A 244 9.67 -15.76 5.00
CA LYS A 244 9.87 -16.45 6.29
C LYS A 244 10.36 -17.88 6.07
N LYS A 245 11.48 -18.25 6.68
CA LYS A 245 12.02 -19.63 6.68
C LYS A 245 11.37 -20.51 7.74
#